data_20262aa0399a1194d3e5c8c0e93fe2ae
#
_entry.id   20262aa0399a1194d3e5c8c0e93fe2ae
#
_cell.length_a   1.000
_cell.length_b   1.000
_cell.length_c   1.000
_cell.angle_alpha   90.00
_cell.angle_beta   90.00
_cell.angle_gamma   90.00
#
_symmetry.space_group_name_H-M   'P 1'
#
loop_
_entity.id
_entity.type
_entity.pdbx_description
1 polymer ?
#
loop_
_entity_poly.entity_id
_entity_poly.type
_entity_poly.pdbx_seq_one_letter_code
_entity_poly.pdbx_strand_id
1 'polypeptide(L)'
;MRNSSLISLCLLILSGCSGSRPNDPPELTVDNLNLALQYAVDQSVIPAATAFKTQALTYQSVTDRFCGAVNTAELAVLQSAWNNLYEKWFHLANYNFGPLNDDLVFAKYTFIDSLRVRGTNYINTVRDEIDNLITGSESLDETFFEQQTFNKTGLLALEVLSFEASGGAQSAVADDIIEDFANNPRKCKILTGMARQLASNADYVVQGWQLQHKDADLPYRTLFLDDQLDDGSNNLTQLLVSVQEHLDYLNRRNVLTTSATLSGMAWNGFSGAIDEIEILLEGNTEVSFLGLMEAGGFSDSVAAVRETITTIRTAINTRNAELLETNIAKLDGHFKREIPNGLDVELGINFSDGD
;
A
#
# COMPACT_ATOMS: atom_id res chain seq x y z
N MET A 1 -11.50 70.56 58.01
CA MET A 1 -10.79 69.53 58.73
C MET A 1 -11.45 68.17 58.44
N ARG A 2 -10.88 67.37 57.67
CA ARG A 2 -10.88 65.90 57.52
C ARG A 2 -10.53 65.46 56.14
N ASN A 3 -9.27 65.13 56.01
CA ASN A 3 -8.72 64.46 54.78
C ASN A 3 -9.36 63.07 54.66
N SER A 4 -9.82 62.74 53.47
CA SER A 4 -10.11 61.36 53.05
C SER A 4 -9.26 61.00 51.89
N SER A 5 -8.21 60.19 52.13
CA SER A 5 -7.39 59.56 51.09
C SER A 5 -8.18 58.48 50.42
N LEU A 6 -8.32 58.59 49.07
CA LEU A 6 -8.78 57.53 48.18
C LEU A 6 -7.54 56.70 47.75
N ILE A 7 -7.50 55.46 48.20
CA ILE A 7 -6.55 54.47 47.71
C ILE A 7 -7.14 53.85 46.44
N SER A 8 -6.49 54.17 45.28
CA SER A 8 -6.83 53.58 44.01
C SER A 8 -6.12 52.24 43.87
N LEU A 9 -6.87 51.14 43.92
CA LEU A 9 -6.38 49.79 43.72
C LEU A 9 -6.30 49.49 42.22
N CYS A 10 -5.07 49.56 41.62
CA CYS A 10 -4.84 49.11 40.25
C CYS A 10 -4.80 47.58 40.22
N LEU A 11 -5.85 46.95 39.70
CA LEU A 11 -5.84 45.54 39.29
C LEU A 11 -5.04 45.41 37.98
N LEU A 12 -3.82 44.91 38.07
CA LEU A 12 -3.06 44.45 36.91
C LEU A 12 -3.64 43.10 36.45
N ILE A 13 -4.43 43.14 35.36
CA ILE A 13 -4.84 41.96 34.62
C ILE A 13 -3.60 41.54 33.79
N LEU A 14 -2.89 40.51 34.25
CA LEU A 14 -1.88 39.80 33.46
C LEU A 14 -2.66 38.96 32.45
N SER A 15 -2.90 39.52 31.27
CA SER A 15 -3.25 38.76 30.07
C SER A 15 -2.01 37.99 29.63
N GLY A 16 -1.89 36.74 30.11
CA GLY A 16 -0.93 35.82 29.56
C GLY A 16 -1.30 35.49 28.12
N CYS A 17 -0.72 36.18 27.12
CA CYS A 17 -0.64 35.68 25.78
C CYS A 17 0.30 34.48 25.78
N SER A 18 -0.21 33.27 25.79
CA SER A 18 0.52 32.08 25.39
C SER A 18 0.71 32.18 23.89
N GLY A 19 1.69 32.96 23.46
CA GLY A 19 2.18 32.91 22.09
C GLY A 19 3.01 31.65 21.94
N SER A 20 2.50 30.63 21.25
CA SER A 20 3.31 29.51 20.76
C SER A 20 4.50 30.08 20.01
N ARG A 21 5.70 29.62 20.38
CA ARG A 21 6.92 29.99 19.67
C ARG A 21 6.89 29.32 18.29
N PRO A 22 7.43 29.95 17.23
CA PRO A 22 7.42 29.37 15.87
C PRO A 22 8.09 28.00 15.72
N ASN A 23 8.72 27.46 16.75
CA ASN A 23 9.46 26.19 16.78
C ASN A 23 8.98 25.23 17.88
N ASP A 24 7.87 25.51 18.58
CA ASP A 24 7.32 24.50 19.49
C ASP A 24 6.59 23.42 18.64
N PRO A 25 6.77 22.13 18.96
CA PRO A 25 6.04 21.08 18.27
C PRO A 25 4.52 21.31 18.40
N PRO A 26 3.73 20.99 17.36
CA PRO A 26 2.28 21.19 17.41
C PRO A 26 1.68 20.32 18.51
N GLU A 27 0.82 20.93 19.36
CA GLU A 27 0.12 20.21 20.43
C GLU A 27 -0.79 19.11 19.87
N LEU A 28 -0.96 18.01 20.61
CA LEU A 28 -1.95 16.97 20.29
C LEU A 28 -3.36 17.54 20.53
N THR A 29 -3.99 18.00 19.47
CA THR A 29 -5.36 18.52 19.43
C THR A 29 -6.14 17.86 18.31
N VAL A 30 -7.47 17.87 18.38
CA VAL A 30 -8.34 17.34 17.31
C VAL A 30 -8.04 18.03 15.96
N ASP A 31 -7.82 19.35 15.96
CA ASP A 31 -7.53 20.09 14.73
C ASP A 31 -6.18 19.67 14.13
N ASN A 32 -5.14 19.50 14.93
CA ASN A 32 -3.84 19.04 14.47
C ASN A 32 -3.87 17.58 14.02
N LEU A 33 -4.66 16.73 14.70
CA LEU A 33 -4.86 15.34 14.30
C LEU A 33 -5.57 15.25 12.94
N ASN A 34 -6.63 16.04 12.73
CA ASN A 34 -7.30 16.14 11.44
C ASN A 34 -6.37 16.67 10.33
N LEU A 35 -5.50 17.63 10.67
CA LEU A 35 -4.49 18.14 9.72
C LEU A 35 -3.45 17.05 9.38
N ALA A 36 -2.97 16.29 10.37
CA ALA A 36 -2.06 15.16 10.13
C ALA A 36 -2.73 14.09 9.25
N LEU A 37 -4.00 13.79 9.51
CA LEU A 37 -4.77 12.84 8.70
C LEU A 37 -4.96 13.34 7.26
N GLN A 38 -5.28 14.62 7.07
CA GLN A 38 -5.35 15.22 5.74
C GLN A 38 -4.01 15.10 5.00
N TYR A 39 -2.89 15.38 5.67
CA TYR A 39 -1.55 15.23 5.07
C TYR A 39 -1.24 13.77 4.76
N ALA A 40 -1.60 12.83 5.63
CA ALA A 40 -1.44 11.41 5.36
C ALA A 40 -2.17 10.99 4.08
N VAL A 41 -3.42 11.43 3.89
CA VAL A 41 -4.19 11.14 2.67
C VAL A 41 -3.56 11.80 1.44
N ASP A 42 -3.21 13.08 1.54
CA ASP A 42 -2.75 13.86 0.38
C ASP A 42 -1.28 13.62 0.00
N GLN A 43 -0.42 13.24 0.96
CA GLN A 43 1.01 13.08 0.76
C GLN A 43 1.51 11.62 0.80
N SER A 44 0.63 10.68 1.20
CA SER A 44 0.98 9.27 1.32
C SER A 44 -0.03 8.40 0.54
N VAL A 45 -1.28 8.30 0.96
CA VAL A 45 -2.28 7.37 0.38
C VAL A 45 -2.51 7.63 -1.11
N ILE A 46 -2.88 8.85 -1.49
CA ILE A 46 -3.17 9.21 -2.89
C ILE A 46 -1.91 9.16 -3.77
N PRO A 47 -0.74 9.66 -3.32
CA PRO A 47 0.51 9.46 -4.05
C PRO A 47 0.89 7.99 -4.25
N ALA A 48 0.74 7.10 -3.26
CA ALA A 48 1.00 5.67 -3.39
C ALA A 48 0.08 5.04 -4.47
N ALA A 49 -1.23 5.34 -4.44
CA ALA A 49 -2.18 4.88 -5.44
C ALA A 49 -1.81 5.40 -6.85
N THR A 50 -1.44 6.68 -6.96
CA THR A 50 -1.06 7.31 -8.23
C THR A 50 0.26 6.73 -8.77
N ALA A 51 1.24 6.45 -7.90
CA ALA A 51 2.50 5.83 -8.29
C ALA A 51 2.28 4.40 -8.79
N PHE A 52 1.44 3.61 -8.11
CA PHE A 52 1.08 2.26 -8.56
C PHE A 52 0.38 2.29 -9.93
N LYS A 53 -0.63 3.15 -10.12
CA LYS A 53 -1.29 3.35 -11.43
C LYS A 53 -0.28 3.72 -12.51
N THR A 54 0.64 4.64 -12.24
CA THR A 54 1.66 5.07 -13.19
C THR A 54 2.55 3.90 -13.62
N GLN A 55 2.96 3.04 -12.66
CA GLN A 55 3.76 1.86 -13.00
C GLN A 55 2.94 0.78 -13.71
N ALA A 56 1.65 0.61 -13.40
CA ALA A 56 0.76 -0.31 -14.12
C ALA A 56 0.59 0.10 -15.59
N LEU A 57 0.40 1.38 -15.88
CA LEU A 57 0.35 1.92 -17.24
C LEU A 57 1.71 1.81 -17.96
N THR A 58 2.82 2.04 -17.25
CA THR A 58 4.17 1.85 -17.78
C THR A 58 4.40 0.39 -18.15
N TYR A 59 4.04 -0.54 -17.27
CA TYR A 59 4.16 -1.97 -17.52
C TYR A 59 3.31 -2.40 -18.73
N GLN A 60 2.06 -1.93 -18.82
CA GLN A 60 1.20 -2.17 -19.97
C GLN A 60 1.86 -1.69 -21.28
N SER A 61 2.41 -0.48 -21.33
CA SER A 61 3.11 0.04 -22.50
C SER A 61 4.35 -0.77 -22.86
N VAL A 62 5.06 -1.27 -21.84
CA VAL A 62 6.24 -2.15 -22.04
C VAL A 62 5.82 -3.52 -22.56
N THR A 63 4.69 -4.08 -22.13
CA THR A 63 4.18 -5.35 -22.70
C THR A 63 3.85 -5.23 -24.19
N ASP A 64 3.21 -4.12 -24.60
CA ASP A 64 2.90 -3.86 -26.01
C ASP A 64 4.19 -3.76 -26.84
N ARG A 65 5.23 -3.09 -26.32
CA ARG A 65 6.52 -2.97 -27.00
C ARG A 65 7.26 -4.32 -27.10
N PHE A 66 7.31 -5.08 -26.00
CA PHE A 66 7.90 -6.43 -25.99
C PHE A 66 7.21 -7.36 -26.99
N CYS A 67 5.88 -7.35 -27.03
CA CYS A 67 5.11 -8.15 -27.98
C CYS A 67 5.25 -7.69 -29.43
N GLY A 68 5.60 -6.42 -29.67
CA GLY A 68 5.96 -5.91 -30.99
C GLY A 68 7.35 -6.31 -31.45
N ALA A 69 8.27 -6.67 -30.53
CA ALA A 69 9.66 -7.01 -30.81
C ALA A 69 10.21 -7.98 -29.75
N VAL A 70 9.82 -9.25 -29.83
CA VAL A 70 10.22 -10.29 -28.88
C VAL A 70 11.73 -10.56 -28.99
N ASN A 71 12.50 -10.08 -28.02
CA ASN A 71 13.94 -10.25 -27.92
C ASN A 71 14.45 -10.06 -26.48
N THR A 72 15.72 -10.43 -26.23
CA THR A 72 16.33 -10.39 -24.88
C THR A 72 16.36 -8.97 -24.28
N ALA A 73 16.58 -7.94 -25.08
CA ALA A 73 16.65 -6.57 -24.57
C ALA A 73 15.27 -6.09 -24.09
N GLU A 74 14.23 -6.34 -24.87
CA GLU A 74 12.86 -5.99 -24.49
C GLU A 74 12.33 -6.85 -23.34
N LEU A 75 12.73 -8.14 -23.24
CA LEU A 75 12.44 -9.00 -22.09
C LEU A 75 13.03 -8.42 -20.79
N ALA A 76 14.28 -7.98 -20.82
CA ALA A 76 14.92 -7.36 -19.66
C ALA A 76 14.20 -6.09 -19.22
N VAL A 77 13.70 -5.29 -20.18
CA VAL A 77 12.88 -4.09 -19.88
C VAL A 77 11.53 -4.47 -19.29
N LEU A 78 10.88 -5.53 -19.80
CA LEU A 78 9.61 -6.05 -19.26
C LEU A 78 9.78 -6.50 -17.81
N GLN A 79 10.81 -7.29 -17.51
CA GLN A 79 11.13 -7.76 -16.17
C GLN A 79 11.44 -6.60 -15.20
N SER A 80 12.20 -5.60 -15.66
CA SER A 80 12.48 -4.39 -14.87
C SER A 80 11.21 -3.58 -14.60
N ALA A 81 10.30 -3.46 -15.56
CA ALA A 81 9.03 -2.77 -15.38
C ALA A 81 8.12 -3.51 -14.38
N TRP A 82 8.11 -4.85 -14.39
CA TRP A 82 7.39 -5.64 -13.40
C TRP A 82 7.98 -5.43 -11.99
N ASN A 83 9.30 -5.41 -11.84
CA ASN A 83 9.96 -5.17 -10.56
C ASN A 83 9.54 -3.82 -9.95
N ASN A 84 9.50 -2.76 -10.76
CA ASN A 84 9.05 -1.44 -10.32
C ASN A 84 7.56 -1.44 -9.95
N LEU A 85 6.73 -2.13 -10.73
CA LEU A 85 5.31 -2.28 -10.47
C LEU A 85 5.05 -2.99 -9.13
N TYR A 86 5.76 -4.08 -8.86
CA TYR A 86 5.67 -4.84 -7.63
C TYR A 86 6.06 -4.00 -6.41
N GLU A 87 7.15 -3.24 -6.49
CA GLU A 87 7.56 -2.34 -5.41
C GLU A 87 6.48 -1.31 -5.10
N LYS A 88 5.89 -0.65 -6.12
CA LYS A 88 4.83 0.35 -5.90
C LYS A 88 3.52 -0.25 -5.41
N TRP A 89 3.27 -1.53 -5.68
CA TRP A 89 2.18 -2.24 -5.03
C TRP A 89 2.36 -2.29 -3.51
N PHE A 90 3.55 -2.59 -3.01
CA PHE A 90 3.80 -2.69 -1.56
C PHE A 90 3.72 -1.35 -0.84
N HIS A 91 3.95 -0.22 -1.50
CA HIS A 91 3.59 1.10 -0.97
C HIS A 91 2.06 1.20 -0.79
N LEU A 92 1.30 0.96 -1.86
CA LEU A 92 -0.16 1.07 -1.84
C LEU A 92 -0.83 0.07 -0.90
N ALA A 93 -0.29 -1.14 -0.79
CA ALA A 93 -0.87 -2.24 -0.02
C ALA A 93 -1.01 -1.96 1.49
N ASN A 94 -0.31 -0.93 2.01
CA ASN A 94 -0.52 -0.42 3.37
C ASN A 94 -1.92 0.18 3.57
N TYR A 95 -2.61 0.58 2.49
CA TYR A 95 -3.88 1.31 2.49
C TYR A 95 -5.02 0.49 1.92
N ASN A 96 -5.21 -0.74 2.46
CA ASN A 96 -6.24 -1.67 1.99
C ASN A 96 -7.65 -1.30 2.47
N PHE A 97 -8.11 -0.11 2.12
CA PHE A 97 -9.45 0.40 2.40
C PHE A 97 -9.95 1.31 1.28
N GLY A 98 -11.19 1.79 1.39
CA GLY A 98 -11.81 2.63 0.39
C GLY A 98 -11.79 1.97 -0.99
N PRO A 99 -11.46 2.68 -2.08
CA PRO A 99 -11.55 2.15 -3.44
C PRO A 99 -10.73 0.88 -3.71
N LEU A 100 -9.74 0.57 -2.86
CA LEU A 100 -8.95 -0.65 -2.96
C LEU A 100 -9.69 -1.87 -2.36
N ASN A 101 -10.53 -1.64 -1.36
CA ASN A 101 -11.26 -2.67 -0.61
C ASN A 101 -12.71 -2.24 -0.33
N ASP A 102 -13.43 -1.85 -1.37
CA ASP A 102 -14.79 -1.32 -1.30
C ASP A 102 -15.88 -2.33 -1.67
N ASP A 103 -15.51 -3.58 -1.91
CA ASP A 103 -16.40 -4.67 -2.26
C ASP A 103 -16.07 -5.93 -1.47
N LEU A 104 -17.04 -6.48 -0.76
CA LEU A 104 -16.84 -7.66 0.10
C LEU A 104 -16.52 -8.94 -0.70
N VAL A 105 -16.91 -9.00 -1.96
CA VAL A 105 -16.77 -10.21 -2.81
C VAL A 105 -15.67 -10.02 -3.87
N PHE A 106 -15.57 -8.82 -4.44
CA PHE A 106 -14.72 -8.49 -5.58
C PHE A 106 -13.78 -7.31 -5.29
N ALA A 107 -13.27 -7.23 -4.08
CA ALA A 107 -12.33 -6.19 -3.67
C ALA A 107 -11.14 -6.10 -4.63
N LYS A 108 -10.78 -4.89 -5.05
CA LYS A 108 -9.75 -4.67 -6.08
C LYS A 108 -8.39 -5.22 -5.69
N TYR A 109 -8.01 -5.15 -4.40
CA TYR A 109 -6.73 -5.68 -3.93
C TYR A 109 -6.57 -7.18 -4.26
N THR A 110 -7.65 -7.97 -4.26
CA THR A 110 -7.58 -9.42 -4.54
C THR A 110 -7.18 -9.70 -5.98
N PHE A 111 -7.62 -8.85 -6.92
CA PHE A 111 -7.28 -8.96 -8.35
C PHE A 111 -5.90 -8.37 -8.68
N ILE A 112 -5.29 -7.64 -7.73
CA ILE A 112 -3.92 -7.14 -7.86
C ILE A 112 -2.95 -8.15 -7.25
N ASP A 113 -3.19 -8.59 -6.01
CA ASP A 113 -2.33 -9.51 -5.25
C ASP A 113 -3.15 -10.65 -4.65
N SER A 114 -3.25 -11.74 -5.37
CA SER A 114 -4.01 -12.92 -4.96
C SER A 114 -3.42 -13.62 -3.72
N LEU A 115 -2.13 -13.43 -3.41
CA LEU A 115 -1.49 -14.00 -2.22
C LEU A 115 -2.09 -13.44 -0.91
N ARG A 116 -2.60 -12.21 -0.93
CA ARG A 116 -3.31 -11.62 0.22
C ARG A 116 -4.60 -12.36 0.56
N VAL A 117 -5.16 -13.11 -0.40
CA VAL A 117 -6.37 -13.89 -0.18
C VAL A 117 -6.00 -15.19 0.53
N ARG A 118 -6.21 -15.25 1.85
CA ARG A 118 -5.96 -16.42 2.71
C ARG A 118 -4.50 -16.93 2.68
N GLY A 119 -3.55 -16.15 2.17
CA GLY A 119 -2.14 -16.55 2.04
C GLY A 119 -1.90 -17.76 1.14
N THR A 120 -2.80 -18.03 0.20
CA THR A 120 -2.66 -19.15 -0.74
C THR A 120 -1.77 -18.74 -1.91
N ASN A 121 -0.74 -19.53 -2.20
CA ASN A 121 0.06 -19.36 -3.41
C ASN A 121 -0.62 -20.03 -4.59
N TYR A 122 -1.12 -19.24 -5.53
CA TYR A 122 -1.84 -19.71 -6.72
C TYR A 122 -0.93 -19.92 -7.94
N ILE A 123 0.39 -19.99 -7.80
CA ILE A 123 1.32 -20.06 -8.93
C ILE A 123 1.01 -21.19 -9.90
N ASN A 124 0.67 -22.38 -9.41
CA ASN A 124 0.31 -23.50 -10.29
C ASN A 124 -1.03 -23.28 -10.98
N THR A 125 -2.03 -22.68 -10.29
CA THR A 125 -3.30 -22.31 -10.92
C THR A 125 -3.10 -21.31 -12.05
N VAL A 126 -2.19 -20.36 -11.88
CA VAL A 126 -1.82 -19.37 -12.91
C VAL A 126 -1.12 -20.04 -14.07
N ARG A 127 -0.15 -20.93 -13.84
CA ARG A 127 0.55 -21.69 -14.88
C ARG A 127 -0.42 -22.51 -15.73
N ASP A 128 -1.28 -23.30 -15.06
CA ASP A 128 -2.30 -24.09 -15.72
C ASP A 128 -3.25 -23.22 -16.58
N GLU A 129 -3.64 -22.06 -16.07
CA GLU A 129 -4.49 -21.14 -16.83
C GLU A 129 -3.78 -20.57 -18.05
N ILE A 130 -2.52 -20.13 -17.91
CA ILE A 130 -1.72 -19.62 -19.05
C ILE A 130 -1.59 -20.70 -20.13
N ASP A 131 -1.27 -21.94 -19.76
CA ASP A 131 -1.15 -23.06 -20.69
C ASP A 131 -2.48 -23.37 -21.38
N ASN A 132 -3.60 -23.34 -20.64
CA ASN A 132 -4.93 -23.50 -21.20
C ASN A 132 -5.29 -22.36 -22.18
N LEU A 133 -4.96 -21.11 -21.83
CA LEU A 133 -5.22 -19.96 -22.70
C LEU A 133 -4.34 -19.96 -23.96
N ILE A 134 -3.11 -20.46 -23.89
CA ILE A 134 -2.23 -20.61 -25.05
C ILE A 134 -2.81 -21.62 -26.05
N THR A 135 -3.31 -22.75 -25.57
CA THR A 135 -3.82 -23.84 -26.40
C THR A 135 -5.30 -23.69 -26.76
N GLY A 136 -6.05 -22.84 -26.06
CA GLY A 136 -7.46 -22.61 -26.22
C GLY A 136 -7.85 -21.84 -27.49
N SER A 137 -9.16 -21.68 -27.71
CA SER A 137 -9.71 -20.98 -28.87
C SER A 137 -10.61 -19.78 -28.51
N GLU A 138 -10.76 -19.47 -27.21
CA GLU A 138 -11.56 -18.35 -26.72
C GLU A 138 -11.04 -17.00 -27.22
N SER A 139 -11.94 -16.02 -27.34
CA SER A 139 -11.57 -14.65 -27.63
C SER A 139 -10.86 -14.06 -26.42
N LEU A 140 -9.62 -13.58 -26.61
CA LEU A 140 -8.83 -12.89 -25.57
C LEU A 140 -9.03 -11.37 -25.71
N ASP A 141 -10.28 -10.93 -25.57
CA ASP A 141 -10.66 -9.53 -25.57
C ASP A 141 -10.70 -8.95 -24.15
N GLU A 142 -11.03 -7.67 -24.03
CA GLU A 142 -11.09 -6.95 -22.76
C GLU A 142 -12.11 -7.58 -21.80
N THR A 143 -13.31 -7.89 -22.28
CA THR A 143 -14.37 -8.50 -21.47
C THR A 143 -13.96 -9.86 -20.92
N PHE A 144 -13.18 -10.64 -21.68
CA PHE A 144 -12.65 -11.90 -21.20
C PHE A 144 -11.74 -11.70 -19.97
N PHE A 145 -10.83 -10.72 -19.99
CA PHE A 145 -9.93 -10.47 -18.87
C PHE A 145 -10.62 -9.83 -17.66
N GLU A 146 -11.64 -9.00 -17.87
CA GLU A 146 -12.49 -8.45 -16.81
C GLU A 146 -13.23 -9.52 -16.00
N GLN A 147 -13.58 -10.63 -16.63
CA GLN A 147 -14.31 -11.74 -16.02
C GLN A 147 -13.41 -12.80 -15.37
N GLN A 148 -12.09 -12.65 -15.46
CA GLN A 148 -11.18 -13.61 -14.82
C GLN A 148 -11.28 -13.53 -13.29
N THR A 149 -11.10 -14.69 -12.65
CA THR A 149 -11.07 -14.76 -11.19
C THR A 149 -9.70 -14.31 -10.65
N PHE A 150 -9.69 -13.78 -9.44
CA PHE A 150 -8.52 -13.19 -8.80
C PHE A 150 -7.28 -14.12 -8.75
N ASN A 151 -7.49 -15.44 -8.67
CA ASN A 151 -6.42 -16.45 -8.60
C ASN A 151 -5.79 -16.79 -9.96
N LYS A 152 -6.17 -16.09 -11.01
CA LYS A 152 -5.68 -16.30 -12.39
C LYS A 152 -5.09 -15.02 -13.01
N THR A 153 -5.11 -13.91 -12.29
CA THR A 153 -4.73 -12.57 -12.78
C THR A 153 -3.77 -11.87 -11.82
N GLY A 154 -3.53 -10.59 -12.03
CA GLY A 154 -2.77 -9.72 -11.14
C GLY A 154 -1.25 -9.91 -11.26
N LEU A 155 -0.56 -9.46 -10.22
CA LEU A 155 0.92 -9.45 -10.19
C LEU A 155 1.53 -10.83 -10.37
N LEU A 156 0.93 -11.87 -9.77
CA LEU A 156 1.44 -13.23 -9.88
C LEU A 156 1.37 -13.75 -11.33
N ALA A 157 0.27 -13.51 -12.04
CA ALA A 157 0.13 -13.93 -13.42
C ALA A 157 1.12 -13.18 -14.34
N LEU A 158 1.30 -11.89 -14.09
CA LEU A 158 2.27 -11.08 -14.83
C LEU A 158 3.72 -11.46 -14.50
N GLU A 159 4.00 -11.92 -13.27
CA GLU A 159 5.32 -12.47 -12.92
C GLU A 159 5.62 -13.75 -13.70
N VAL A 160 4.69 -14.72 -13.69
CA VAL A 160 4.85 -15.99 -14.44
C VAL A 160 5.08 -15.69 -15.92
N LEU A 161 4.27 -14.83 -16.53
CA LEU A 161 4.41 -14.47 -17.94
C LEU A 161 5.73 -13.78 -18.28
N SER A 162 6.31 -13.01 -17.35
CA SER A 162 7.53 -12.24 -17.59
C SER A 162 8.82 -13.00 -17.28
N PHE A 163 8.77 -13.96 -16.33
CA PHE A 163 9.97 -14.59 -15.79
C PHE A 163 10.06 -16.09 -16.05
N GLU A 164 9.08 -16.69 -16.75
CA GLU A 164 9.04 -18.12 -16.96
C GLU A 164 8.50 -18.47 -18.36
N ALA A 165 9.11 -19.48 -19.00
CA ALA A 165 8.54 -20.11 -20.18
C ALA A 165 7.34 -20.97 -19.80
N SER A 166 6.26 -20.96 -20.59
CA SER A 166 5.07 -21.80 -20.38
C SER A 166 5.32 -23.26 -20.76
N GLY A 167 4.42 -24.13 -20.30
CA GLY A 167 4.52 -25.58 -20.51
C GLY A 167 5.41 -26.28 -19.50
N GLY A 168 5.60 -27.58 -19.67
CA GLY A 168 6.21 -28.45 -18.69
C GLY A 168 7.66 -28.17 -18.26
N ALA A 169 8.39 -27.29 -18.97
CA ALA A 169 9.78 -26.96 -18.63
C ALA A 169 9.91 -25.86 -17.57
N GLN A 170 8.94 -24.96 -17.45
CA GLN A 170 8.95 -23.84 -16.49
C GLN A 170 10.33 -23.16 -16.40
N SER A 171 10.99 -22.96 -17.55
CA SER A 171 12.35 -22.42 -17.61
C SER A 171 12.35 -20.93 -17.36
N ALA A 172 13.26 -20.46 -16.49
CA ALA A 172 13.54 -19.04 -16.27
C ALA A 172 14.69 -18.50 -17.16
N VAL A 173 15.17 -19.30 -18.13
CA VAL A 173 16.21 -18.88 -19.08
C VAL A 173 15.60 -17.92 -20.10
N ALA A 174 16.26 -16.78 -20.33
CA ALA A 174 15.74 -15.72 -21.20
C ALA A 174 15.45 -16.21 -22.62
N ASP A 175 16.34 -17.04 -23.19
CA ASP A 175 16.16 -17.57 -24.54
C ASP A 175 14.95 -18.50 -24.64
N ASP A 176 14.68 -19.32 -23.62
CA ASP A 176 13.51 -20.20 -23.57
C ASP A 176 12.21 -19.37 -23.47
N ILE A 177 12.21 -18.28 -22.67
CA ILE A 177 11.05 -17.37 -22.56
C ILE A 177 10.79 -16.70 -23.92
N ILE A 178 11.82 -16.24 -24.61
CA ILE A 178 11.70 -15.60 -25.94
C ILE A 178 11.19 -16.60 -26.98
N GLU A 179 11.75 -17.83 -27.02
CA GLU A 179 11.31 -18.88 -27.91
C GLU A 179 9.83 -19.24 -27.66
N ASP A 180 9.42 -19.31 -26.42
CA ASP A 180 8.03 -19.58 -26.02
C ASP A 180 7.07 -18.48 -26.54
N PHE A 181 7.40 -17.19 -26.37
CA PHE A 181 6.61 -16.11 -26.96
C PHE A 181 6.59 -16.11 -28.50
N ALA A 182 7.69 -16.47 -29.12
CA ALA A 182 7.81 -16.57 -30.59
C ALA A 182 6.96 -17.71 -31.17
N ASN A 183 6.92 -18.86 -30.47
CA ASN A 183 6.17 -20.04 -30.88
C ASN A 183 4.67 -19.96 -30.53
N ASN A 184 4.31 -19.13 -29.52
CA ASN A 184 2.96 -19.00 -28.98
C ASN A 184 2.43 -17.55 -29.08
N PRO A 185 1.98 -17.06 -30.24
CA PRO A 185 1.51 -15.67 -30.40
C PRO A 185 0.34 -15.30 -29.47
N ARG A 186 -0.44 -16.28 -28.99
CA ARG A 186 -1.50 -16.06 -28.01
C ARG A 186 -0.94 -15.61 -26.64
N LYS A 187 0.30 -16.01 -26.30
CA LYS A 187 0.95 -15.60 -25.04
C LYS A 187 1.09 -14.08 -24.95
N CYS A 188 1.39 -13.40 -26.05
CA CYS A 188 1.39 -11.94 -26.11
C CYS A 188 0.01 -11.32 -25.86
N LYS A 189 -1.07 -11.91 -26.39
CA LYS A 189 -2.43 -11.43 -26.10
C LYS A 189 -2.80 -11.62 -24.62
N ILE A 190 -2.36 -12.73 -24.02
CA ILE A 190 -2.57 -13.01 -22.59
C ILE A 190 -1.83 -11.95 -21.75
N LEU A 191 -0.54 -11.75 -22.02
CA LEU A 191 0.30 -10.78 -21.30
C LEU A 191 -0.29 -9.36 -21.38
N THR A 192 -0.58 -8.87 -22.59
CA THR A 192 -1.10 -7.50 -22.78
C THR A 192 -2.51 -7.35 -22.23
N GLY A 193 -3.36 -8.37 -22.30
CA GLY A 193 -4.71 -8.35 -21.74
C GLY A 193 -4.69 -8.29 -20.21
N MET A 194 -3.88 -9.12 -19.55
CA MET A 194 -3.74 -9.11 -18.09
C MET A 194 -3.08 -7.81 -17.59
N ALA A 195 -2.10 -7.26 -18.31
CA ALA A 195 -1.47 -5.99 -17.98
C ALA A 195 -2.48 -4.82 -18.06
N ARG A 196 -3.34 -4.82 -19.09
CA ARG A 196 -4.42 -3.83 -19.25
C ARG A 196 -5.43 -3.93 -18.12
N GLN A 197 -5.83 -5.14 -17.74
CA GLN A 197 -6.75 -5.36 -16.62
C GLN A 197 -6.17 -4.85 -15.29
N LEU A 198 -4.90 -5.10 -15.03
CA LEU A 198 -4.24 -4.56 -13.84
C LEU A 198 -4.20 -3.03 -13.86
N ALA A 199 -3.88 -2.41 -15.00
CA ALA A 199 -3.89 -0.95 -15.17
C ALA A 199 -5.30 -0.36 -14.96
N SER A 200 -6.35 -1.03 -15.42
CA SER A 200 -7.75 -0.65 -15.17
C SER A 200 -8.10 -0.71 -13.69
N ASN A 201 -7.69 -1.77 -12.97
CA ASN A 201 -7.89 -1.86 -11.52
C ASN A 201 -7.15 -0.74 -10.77
N ALA A 202 -5.92 -0.42 -11.16
CA ALA A 202 -5.15 0.68 -10.57
C ALA A 202 -5.77 2.05 -10.86
N ASP A 203 -6.32 2.24 -12.06
CA ASP A 203 -7.04 3.46 -12.44
C ASP A 203 -8.33 3.64 -11.63
N TYR A 204 -9.11 2.57 -11.44
CA TYR A 204 -10.30 2.58 -10.58
C TYR A 204 -9.99 3.07 -9.17
N VAL A 205 -8.89 2.61 -8.57
CA VAL A 205 -8.48 3.03 -7.22
C VAL A 205 -8.18 4.53 -7.18
N VAL A 206 -7.44 5.06 -8.15
CA VAL A 206 -7.12 6.49 -8.21
C VAL A 206 -8.37 7.34 -8.49
N GLN A 207 -9.24 6.91 -9.40
CA GLN A 207 -10.50 7.61 -9.68
C GLN A 207 -11.40 7.66 -8.46
N GLY A 208 -11.50 6.55 -7.72
CA GLY A 208 -12.26 6.48 -6.47
C GLY A 208 -11.75 7.46 -5.41
N TRP A 209 -10.44 7.60 -5.27
CA TRP A 209 -9.83 8.56 -4.34
C TRP A 209 -10.01 10.02 -4.75
N GLN A 210 -9.92 10.34 -6.05
CA GLN A 210 -9.76 11.72 -6.52
C GLN A 210 -10.98 12.31 -7.23
N LEU A 211 -11.84 11.48 -7.81
CA LEU A 211 -12.94 11.96 -8.65
C LEU A 211 -14.31 11.57 -8.07
N GLN A 212 -14.61 10.27 -8.03
CA GLN A 212 -15.90 9.76 -7.60
C GLN A 212 -15.75 8.34 -7.06
N HIS A 213 -16.33 8.08 -5.89
CA HIS A 213 -16.35 6.76 -5.29
C HIS A 213 -17.74 6.14 -5.39
N LYS A 214 -17.83 5.02 -6.10
CA LYS A 214 -19.11 4.28 -6.31
C LYS A 214 -20.25 5.22 -6.74
N ASP A 215 -21.39 5.12 -6.08
CA ASP A 215 -22.60 5.91 -6.35
C ASP A 215 -22.59 7.30 -5.66
N ALA A 216 -21.55 7.61 -4.88
CA ALA A 216 -21.38 8.94 -4.29
C ALA A 216 -20.92 9.94 -5.36
N ASP A 217 -21.53 11.13 -5.39
CA ASP A 217 -21.08 12.22 -6.27
C ASP A 217 -19.82 12.93 -5.73
N LEU A 218 -19.04 12.25 -4.89
CA LEU A 218 -17.87 12.77 -4.19
C LEU A 218 -16.70 11.78 -4.27
N PRO A 219 -15.44 12.27 -4.28
CA PRO A 219 -14.28 11.42 -4.14
C PRO A 219 -14.21 10.81 -2.72
N TYR A 220 -13.66 9.60 -2.62
CA TYR A 220 -13.47 8.93 -1.32
C TYR A 220 -12.63 9.77 -0.35
N ARG A 221 -11.67 10.56 -0.87
CA ARG A 221 -10.92 11.53 -0.06
C ARG A 221 -11.84 12.44 0.77
N THR A 222 -12.91 12.97 0.17
CA THR A 222 -13.85 13.83 0.88
C THR A 222 -14.64 13.05 1.92
N LEU A 223 -15.20 11.89 1.54
CA LEU A 223 -15.94 11.02 2.46
C LEU A 223 -15.08 10.60 3.65
N PHE A 224 -13.82 10.25 3.40
CA PHE A 224 -12.87 9.83 4.42
C PHE A 224 -12.51 10.96 5.38
N LEU A 225 -12.16 12.15 4.88
CA LEU A 225 -11.75 13.27 5.71
C LEU A 225 -12.92 13.89 6.49
N ASP A 226 -14.14 13.81 5.95
CA ASP A 226 -15.36 14.26 6.62
C ASP A 226 -15.93 13.21 7.59
N ASP A 227 -15.24 12.07 7.79
CA ASP A 227 -15.63 10.94 8.64
C ASP A 227 -17.03 10.38 8.27
N GLN A 228 -17.33 10.36 6.96
CA GLN A 228 -18.60 9.88 6.40
C GLN A 228 -18.42 8.50 5.76
N LEU A 229 -17.94 7.54 6.56
CA LEU A 229 -17.68 6.19 6.10
C LEU A 229 -18.93 5.32 6.22
N ASP A 230 -19.25 4.57 5.15
CA ASP A 230 -20.47 3.75 5.05
C ASP A 230 -20.55 2.64 6.11
N ASP A 231 -19.40 2.15 6.59
CA ASP A 231 -19.29 1.12 7.63
C ASP A 231 -19.35 1.68 9.05
N GLY A 232 -19.39 3.02 9.21
CA GLY A 232 -19.44 3.70 10.50
C GLY A 232 -18.11 3.64 11.27
N SER A 233 -17.00 3.24 10.64
CA SER A 233 -15.68 3.30 11.26
C SER A 233 -15.17 4.74 11.32
N ASN A 234 -14.30 5.03 12.31
CA ASN A 234 -13.56 6.29 12.35
C ASN A 234 -12.42 6.26 11.33
N ASN A 235 -12.21 7.35 10.61
CA ASN A 235 -11.24 7.47 9.53
C ASN A 235 -9.78 7.19 9.98
N LEU A 236 -9.35 7.72 11.10
CA LEU A 236 -8.01 7.48 11.62
C LEU A 236 -7.84 6.01 12.07
N THR A 237 -8.86 5.44 12.71
CA THR A 237 -8.89 4.02 13.06
C THR A 237 -8.75 3.16 11.80
N GLN A 238 -9.51 3.45 10.74
CA GLN A 238 -9.44 2.72 9.48
C GLN A 238 -8.03 2.76 8.86
N LEU A 239 -7.39 3.94 8.88
CA LEU A 239 -6.02 4.11 8.38
C LEU A 239 -5.02 3.26 9.18
N LEU A 240 -5.03 3.36 10.51
CA LEU A 240 -4.08 2.63 11.36
C LEU A 240 -4.30 1.12 11.30
N VAL A 241 -5.55 0.67 11.30
CA VAL A 241 -5.92 -0.75 11.16
C VAL A 241 -5.45 -1.30 9.82
N SER A 242 -5.61 -0.56 8.72
CA SER A 242 -5.16 -1.02 7.40
C SER A 242 -3.65 -1.27 7.35
N VAL A 243 -2.85 -0.39 7.94
CA VAL A 243 -1.39 -0.59 8.05
C VAL A 243 -1.06 -1.78 8.94
N GLN A 244 -1.75 -1.91 10.06
CA GLN A 244 -1.60 -3.04 10.98
C GLN A 244 -1.91 -4.37 10.30
N GLU A 245 -3.00 -4.47 9.54
CA GLU A 245 -3.36 -5.66 8.76
C GLU A 245 -2.31 -5.99 7.70
N HIS A 246 -1.72 -4.98 7.06
CA HIS A 246 -0.62 -5.22 6.12
C HIS A 246 0.63 -5.75 6.82
N LEU A 247 1.01 -5.21 7.97
CA LEU A 247 2.12 -5.72 8.78
C LEU A 247 1.87 -7.16 9.24
N ASP A 248 0.64 -7.49 9.66
CA ASP A 248 0.24 -8.86 10.01
C ASP A 248 0.36 -9.81 8.80
N TYR A 249 -0.08 -9.37 7.60
CA TYR A 249 0.10 -10.11 6.36
C TYR A 249 1.59 -10.37 6.08
N LEU A 250 2.45 -9.36 6.16
CA LEU A 250 3.89 -9.48 5.95
C LEU A 250 4.52 -10.48 6.93
N ASN A 251 4.07 -10.47 8.18
CA ASN A 251 4.62 -11.32 9.25
C ASN A 251 4.14 -12.78 9.14
N ARG A 252 2.85 -13.02 8.87
CA ARG A 252 2.25 -14.35 9.01
C ARG A 252 2.20 -15.17 7.73
N ARG A 253 2.38 -14.56 6.55
CA ARG A 253 2.15 -15.24 5.26
C ARG A 253 3.41 -15.67 4.53
N ASN A 254 4.55 -15.68 5.20
CA ASN A 254 5.85 -16.06 4.61
C ASN A 254 6.14 -15.34 3.29
N VAL A 255 5.81 -14.05 3.21
CA VAL A 255 5.89 -13.24 1.98
C VAL A 255 7.26 -13.31 1.33
N LEU A 256 8.35 -13.37 2.13
CA LEU A 256 9.72 -13.53 1.61
C LEU A 256 9.92 -14.79 0.75
N THR A 257 9.15 -15.84 0.98
CA THR A 257 9.32 -17.13 0.32
C THR A 257 8.18 -17.51 -0.60
N THR A 258 7.08 -16.76 -0.57
CA THR A 258 5.86 -17.07 -1.32
C THR A 258 5.48 -16.00 -2.34
N SER A 259 5.93 -14.76 -2.18
CA SER A 259 5.68 -13.66 -3.11
C SER A 259 6.91 -13.36 -3.94
N ALA A 260 6.71 -12.97 -5.19
CA ALA A 260 7.78 -12.56 -6.12
C ALA A 260 8.93 -13.58 -6.20
N THR A 261 8.57 -14.88 -6.25
CA THR A 261 9.54 -15.97 -6.18
C THR A 261 10.35 -16.14 -7.45
N LEU A 262 9.81 -15.79 -8.61
CA LEU A 262 10.50 -15.88 -9.90
C LEU A 262 11.41 -14.68 -10.13
N SER A 263 10.98 -13.49 -9.74
CA SER A 263 11.73 -12.25 -9.88
C SER A 263 12.73 -12.00 -8.75
N GLY A 264 12.55 -12.63 -7.59
CA GLY A 264 13.37 -12.40 -6.38
C GLY A 264 13.12 -11.06 -5.67
N MET A 265 11.99 -10.40 -5.96
CA MET A 265 11.70 -9.03 -5.51
C MET A 265 11.07 -8.93 -4.11
N ALA A 266 10.87 -10.03 -3.39
CA ALA A 266 10.19 -10.00 -2.08
C ALA A 266 10.82 -8.98 -1.11
N TRP A 267 12.14 -8.89 -1.02
CA TRP A 267 12.84 -7.92 -0.17
C TRP A 267 12.57 -6.46 -0.55
N ASN A 268 12.41 -6.17 -1.84
CA ASN A 268 12.05 -4.85 -2.33
C ASN A 268 10.60 -4.50 -1.96
N GLY A 269 9.70 -5.50 -1.96
CA GLY A 269 8.34 -5.32 -1.45
C GLY A 269 8.35 -4.88 0.02
N PHE A 270 9.11 -5.57 0.90
CA PHE A 270 9.25 -5.14 2.29
C PHE A 270 9.83 -3.72 2.39
N SER A 271 10.85 -3.38 1.59
CA SER A 271 11.40 -2.02 1.58
C SER A 271 10.32 -1.00 1.24
N GLY A 272 9.56 -1.23 0.16
CA GLY A 272 8.48 -0.31 -0.26
C GLY A 272 7.40 -0.14 0.80
N ALA A 273 6.99 -1.23 1.48
CA ALA A 273 6.02 -1.17 2.57
C ALA A 273 6.52 -0.31 3.75
N ILE A 274 7.78 -0.50 4.16
CA ILE A 274 8.37 0.22 5.29
C ILE A 274 8.68 1.68 4.94
N ASP A 275 9.11 1.97 3.71
CA ASP A 275 9.31 3.34 3.22
C ASP A 275 7.99 4.13 3.31
N GLU A 276 6.90 3.51 2.90
CA GLU A 276 5.58 4.15 2.96
C GLU A 276 5.07 4.35 4.39
N ILE A 277 5.29 3.37 5.28
CA ILE A 277 4.93 3.50 6.71
C ILE A 277 5.71 4.64 7.36
N GLU A 278 6.98 4.81 7.04
CA GLU A 278 7.77 5.92 7.55
C GLU A 278 7.26 7.27 7.04
N ILE A 279 6.94 7.36 5.73
CA ILE A 279 6.32 8.56 5.14
C ILE A 279 5.00 8.89 5.84
N LEU A 280 4.15 7.90 6.10
CA LEU A 280 2.89 8.06 6.79
C LEU A 280 3.07 8.63 8.22
N LEU A 281 4.01 8.07 8.98
CA LEU A 281 4.18 8.37 10.40
C LEU A 281 4.95 9.68 10.64
N GLU A 282 6.04 9.92 9.89
CA GLU A 282 6.89 11.09 10.03
C GLU A 282 6.38 12.28 9.21
N GLY A 283 5.78 12.01 8.02
CA GLY A 283 5.35 13.04 7.08
C GLY A 283 6.49 13.90 6.54
N ASN A 284 6.14 14.87 5.71
CA ASN A 284 7.04 15.94 5.23
C ASN A 284 6.58 17.29 5.72
N THR A 285 5.72 17.36 6.74
CA THR A 285 4.94 18.53 7.10
C THR A 285 5.23 18.96 8.54
N GLU A 286 4.77 20.15 8.89
CA GLU A 286 4.89 20.68 10.25
C GLU A 286 4.11 19.84 11.29
N VAL A 287 3.13 19.03 10.83
CA VAL A 287 2.29 18.18 11.69
C VAL A 287 2.37 16.73 11.20
N SER A 288 2.94 15.84 12.00
CA SER A 288 3.02 14.40 11.73
C SER A 288 2.44 13.59 12.88
N PHE A 289 2.06 12.33 12.64
CA PHE A 289 1.55 11.47 13.72
C PHE A 289 2.59 11.29 14.83
N LEU A 290 3.86 11.00 14.51
CA LEU A 290 4.90 10.87 15.55
C LEU A 290 5.20 12.20 16.23
N GLY A 291 5.16 13.32 15.49
CA GLY A 291 5.32 14.66 16.10
C GLY A 291 4.20 14.99 17.09
N LEU A 292 2.95 14.63 16.80
CA LEU A 292 1.81 14.79 17.71
C LEU A 292 1.95 13.89 18.94
N MET A 293 2.42 12.66 18.80
CA MET A 293 2.71 11.77 19.92
C MET A 293 3.81 12.35 20.83
N GLU A 294 4.90 12.89 20.24
CA GLU A 294 5.96 13.55 21.02
C GLU A 294 5.42 14.74 21.84
N ALA A 295 4.62 15.58 21.19
CA ALA A 295 3.95 16.71 21.86
C ALA A 295 2.97 16.29 22.94
N GLY A 296 2.30 15.15 22.77
CA GLY A 296 1.44 14.50 23.78
C GLY A 296 2.20 13.85 24.93
N GLY A 297 3.57 13.86 24.92
CA GLY A 297 4.40 13.29 25.99
C GLY A 297 4.78 11.82 25.79
N PHE A 298 4.57 11.24 24.59
CA PHE A 298 4.87 9.85 24.27
C PHE A 298 6.23 9.67 23.59
N SER A 299 7.24 10.50 23.92
CA SER A 299 8.56 10.49 23.28
C SER A 299 9.25 9.12 23.34
N ASP A 300 9.08 8.35 24.43
CA ASP A 300 9.67 6.99 24.54
C ASP A 300 9.03 6.02 23.55
N SER A 301 7.73 6.11 23.35
CA SER A 301 7.00 5.29 22.34
C SER A 301 7.44 5.66 20.93
N VAL A 302 7.59 6.95 20.63
CA VAL A 302 8.08 7.42 19.32
C VAL A 302 9.51 6.93 19.07
N ALA A 303 10.40 7.03 20.05
CA ALA A 303 11.75 6.50 19.94
C ALA A 303 11.77 4.98 19.65
N ALA A 304 10.89 4.21 20.31
CA ALA A 304 10.77 2.78 20.09
C ALA A 304 10.25 2.43 18.67
N VAL A 305 9.30 3.21 18.14
CA VAL A 305 8.81 3.05 16.75
C VAL A 305 9.94 3.31 15.75
N ARG A 306 10.65 4.44 15.88
CA ARG A 306 11.79 4.81 15.01
C ARG A 306 12.91 3.79 15.05
N GLU A 307 13.28 3.29 16.25
CA GLU A 307 14.28 2.23 16.42
C GLU A 307 13.84 0.94 15.69
N THR A 308 12.57 0.56 15.80
CA THR A 308 12.04 -0.63 15.15
C THR A 308 12.12 -0.49 13.63
N ILE A 309 11.69 0.63 13.04
CA ILE A 309 11.81 0.92 11.60
C ILE A 309 13.27 0.86 11.15
N THR A 310 14.20 1.49 11.89
CA THR A 310 15.64 1.46 11.60
C THR A 310 16.19 0.02 11.61
N THR A 311 15.75 -0.80 12.54
CA THR A 311 16.16 -2.21 12.65
C THR A 311 15.61 -3.03 11.48
N ILE A 312 14.35 -2.80 11.05
CA ILE A 312 13.77 -3.43 9.86
C ILE A 312 14.59 -3.07 8.62
N ARG A 313 14.94 -1.79 8.43
CA ARG A 313 15.78 -1.37 7.30
C ARG A 313 17.15 -2.07 7.33
N THR A 314 17.73 -2.24 8.50
CA THR A 314 19.00 -2.99 8.66
C THR A 314 18.80 -4.46 8.26
N ALA A 315 17.69 -5.08 8.68
CA ALA A 315 17.37 -6.46 8.31
C ALA A 315 17.19 -6.63 6.80
N ILE A 316 16.49 -5.69 6.14
CA ILE A 316 16.32 -5.66 4.67
C ILE A 316 17.66 -5.55 3.96
N ASN A 317 18.50 -4.59 4.36
CA ASN A 317 19.80 -4.33 3.74
C ASN A 317 20.77 -5.50 3.90
N THR A 318 20.71 -6.22 5.02
CA THR A 318 21.54 -7.40 5.31
C THR A 318 20.89 -8.71 4.89
N ARG A 319 19.67 -8.68 4.38
CA ARG A 319 18.82 -9.85 4.05
C ARG A 319 18.72 -10.85 5.20
N ASN A 320 18.56 -10.34 6.42
CA ASN A 320 18.38 -11.15 7.63
C ASN A 320 16.89 -11.37 7.89
N ALA A 321 16.37 -12.55 7.49
CA ALA A 321 14.95 -12.89 7.59
C ALA A 321 14.47 -12.95 9.04
N GLU A 322 15.23 -13.55 9.97
CA GLU A 322 14.85 -13.67 11.38
C GLU A 322 14.73 -12.28 12.05
N LEU A 323 15.69 -11.39 11.78
CA LEU A 323 15.65 -10.01 12.28
C LEU A 323 14.47 -9.25 11.68
N LEU A 324 14.16 -9.47 10.39
CA LEU A 324 13.03 -8.87 9.71
C LEU A 324 11.71 -9.30 10.35
N GLU A 325 11.44 -10.60 10.43
CA GLU A 325 10.20 -11.15 11.00
C GLU A 325 9.96 -10.65 12.43
N THR A 326 11.00 -10.71 13.28
CA THR A 326 10.91 -10.23 14.67
C THR A 326 10.51 -8.76 14.74
N ASN A 327 11.08 -7.91 13.88
CA ASN A 327 10.82 -6.47 13.95
C ASN A 327 9.57 -6.03 13.17
N ILE A 328 9.12 -6.76 12.16
CA ILE A 328 7.79 -6.58 11.56
C ILE A 328 6.71 -6.87 12.62
N ALA A 329 6.83 -7.99 13.37
CA ALA A 329 5.91 -8.29 14.47
C ALA A 329 5.93 -7.23 15.58
N LYS A 330 7.10 -6.64 15.87
CA LYS A 330 7.21 -5.54 16.84
C LYS A 330 6.55 -4.25 16.32
N LEU A 331 6.73 -3.92 15.02
CA LEU A 331 6.08 -2.76 14.40
C LEU A 331 4.56 -2.93 14.36
N ASP A 332 4.05 -4.12 14.02
CA ASP A 332 2.64 -4.47 14.14
C ASP A 332 2.12 -4.24 15.57
N GLY A 333 2.89 -4.64 16.60
CA GLY A 333 2.60 -4.33 17.99
C GLY A 333 2.50 -2.84 18.27
N HIS A 334 3.37 -2.00 17.69
CA HIS A 334 3.30 -0.54 17.82
C HIS A 334 2.00 0.04 17.22
N PHE A 335 1.55 -0.47 16.06
CA PHE A 335 0.28 -0.07 15.46
C PHE A 335 -0.95 -0.55 16.26
N LYS A 336 -0.81 -1.57 17.09
CA LYS A 336 -1.87 -2.07 17.98
C LYS A 336 -1.96 -1.32 19.30
N ARG A 337 -0.91 -0.69 19.78
CA ARG A 337 -0.85 -0.14 21.15
C ARG A 337 -0.23 1.26 21.23
N GLU A 338 1.04 1.41 20.92
CA GLU A 338 1.79 2.62 21.20
C GLU A 338 1.30 3.81 20.35
N ILE A 339 1.04 3.59 19.06
CA ILE A 339 0.58 4.64 18.15
C ILE A 339 -0.86 5.05 18.46
N PRO A 340 -1.84 4.12 18.58
CA PRO A 340 -3.20 4.50 18.98
C PRO A 340 -3.27 5.19 20.33
N ASN A 341 -2.57 4.68 21.34
CA ASN A 341 -2.53 5.31 22.67
C ASN A 341 -1.90 6.71 22.62
N GLY A 342 -0.85 6.88 21.82
CA GLY A 342 -0.17 8.17 21.68
C GLY A 342 -0.96 9.21 20.91
N LEU A 343 -1.93 8.79 20.09
CA LEU A 343 -2.85 9.63 19.33
C LEU A 343 -4.24 9.75 19.96
N ASP A 344 -4.47 9.12 21.14
CA ASP A 344 -5.76 9.05 21.84
C ASP A 344 -6.88 8.45 20.96
N VAL A 345 -6.56 7.36 20.25
CA VAL A 345 -7.46 6.66 19.33
C VAL A 345 -7.82 5.29 19.88
N GLU A 346 -9.11 5.00 20.01
CA GLU A 346 -9.61 3.68 20.32
C GLU A 346 -9.70 2.85 19.02
N LEU A 347 -8.80 1.86 18.88
CA LEU A 347 -8.98 0.85 17.85
C LEU A 347 -10.14 -0.05 18.27
N GLY A 348 -11.17 -0.14 17.44
CA GLY A 348 -12.24 -1.12 17.64
C GLY A 348 -11.66 -2.55 17.67
N ILE A 349 -12.41 -3.52 18.22
CA ILE A 349 -12.01 -4.93 18.21
C ILE A 349 -12.03 -5.39 16.76
N ASN A 350 -10.85 -5.55 16.18
CA ASN A 350 -10.70 -6.11 14.84
C ASN A 350 -10.69 -7.64 14.96
N PHE A 351 -11.74 -8.30 14.47
CA PHE A 351 -11.81 -9.75 14.33
C PHE A 351 -11.07 -10.21 13.06
N SER A 352 -9.81 -9.79 12.89
CA SER A 352 -8.96 -10.36 11.83
C SER A 352 -8.43 -11.76 12.18
N ASP A 353 -8.87 -12.31 13.30
CA ASP A 353 -8.48 -13.63 13.78
C ASP A 353 -9.32 -14.72 13.11
N GLY A 354 -9.15 -14.87 11.86
CA GLY A 354 -9.50 -16.13 11.29
C GLY A 354 -10.71 -16.15 10.37
N ASP A 355 -10.42 -16.55 9.27
CA ASP A 355 -10.90 -17.83 8.71
C ASP A 355 -10.07 -18.16 7.45
#